data_74267fcb95bff0fef891d33f3278689c
#
_entry.id   74267fcb95bff0fef891d33f3278689c
#
_cell.length_a   1.000
_cell.length_b   1.000
_cell.length_c   1.000
_cell.angle_alpha   90.00
_cell.angle_beta   90.00
_cell.angle_gamma   90.00
#
_symmetry.space_group_name_H-M   'P 1'
#
loop_
_entity.id
_entity.type
_entity.pdbx_description
1 polymer ?
#
loop_
_entity_poly.entity_id
_entity_poly.type
_entity_poly.pdbx_seq_one_letter_code
_entity_poly.pdbx_strand_id
1 'polypeptide(L)'
;MSIKNVVVAGGGVLGSQIAFQTAYRGFNVTLWLRSAESIERTKPKIERLRGIYLTELEAAKAKAGVKGAMVSRGLIPDIENATAESIEELKNKVEEAYKNLKYETDLAKAVKDCDLVIESMAENPEAKVDFYTKLNAVLEDKTIVATNSSTMIPSQFRHCFTKPEKYLAIHFANNIWKSNTAEIMGHDGTDKAAYDEVAKFAEDIAMVPLKLQKEQPGYILNSMLVPFLKSGEMLLAKEVADPATIDLTWRLGTGSPLGPFQILDIVGLTTAYNINMMDPLATSDPDSIPAKIGVILKKYIDEGKTGINAGEGFYLSLIHISEPT
;
A
#
# COMPACT_ATOMS: atom_id res chain seq x y z
N MET A 1 -23.59 8.56 6.72
CA MET A 1 -24.02 7.63 5.64
C MET A 1 -23.14 6.40 5.72
N SER A 2 -23.66 5.20 5.46
CA SER A 2 -22.79 4.02 5.44
C SER A 2 -22.27 3.82 4.02
N ILE A 3 -20.96 3.86 3.82
CA ILE A 3 -20.30 3.54 2.53
C ILE A 3 -20.69 2.12 2.13
N LYS A 4 -21.12 1.94 0.87
CA LYS A 4 -21.47 0.65 0.28
C LYS A 4 -20.90 0.47 -1.12
N ASN A 5 -20.92 1.52 -1.92
CA ASN A 5 -20.46 1.54 -3.32
C ASN A 5 -19.12 2.25 -3.39
N VAL A 6 -18.08 1.54 -3.74
CA VAL A 6 -16.69 2.05 -3.78
C VAL A 6 -16.14 1.97 -5.18
N VAL A 7 -15.55 3.06 -5.63
CA VAL A 7 -14.78 3.08 -6.87
C VAL A 7 -13.30 3.16 -6.53
N VAL A 8 -12.50 2.26 -7.08
CA VAL A 8 -11.04 2.37 -7.02
C VAL A 8 -10.54 2.82 -8.38
N ALA A 9 -9.95 4.00 -8.45
CA ALA A 9 -9.40 4.57 -9.67
C ALA A 9 -7.93 4.20 -9.82
N GLY A 10 -7.65 3.20 -10.63
CA GLY A 10 -6.30 2.70 -10.91
C GLY A 10 -6.11 1.21 -10.59
N GLY A 11 -5.62 0.45 -11.58
CA GLY A 11 -5.35 -0.99 -11.51
C GLY A 11 -3.86 -1.33 -11.36
N GLY A 12 -3.11 -0.47 -10.67
CA GLY A 12 -1.73 -0.73 -10.27
C GLY A 12 -1.64 -1.87 -9.25
N VAL A 13 -0.45 -2.11 -8.71
CA VAL A 13 -0.25 -3.16 -7.68
C VAL A 13 -1.17 -2.89 -6.49
N LEU A 14 -1.07 -1.72 -5.89
CA LEU A 14 -1.83 -1.40 -4.68
C LEU A 14 -3.31 -1.14 -4.97
N GLY A 15 -3.67 -0.46 -6.07
CA GLY A 15 -5.06 -0.26 -6.44
C GLY A 15 -5.82 -1.58 -6.67
N SER A 16 -5.16 -2.60 -7.24
CA SER A 16 -5.73 -3.95 -7.35
C SER A 16 -5.95 -4.59 -5.98
N GLN A 17 -5.01 -4.42 -5.04
CA GLN A 17 -5.13 -4.94 -3.67
C GLN A 17 -6.28 -4.26 -2.92
N ILE A 18 -6.39 -2.92 -3.01
CA ILE A 18 -7.47 -2.15 -2.38
C ILE A 18 -8.82 -2.60 -2.91
N ALA A 19 -8.97 -2.69 -4.24
CA ALA A 19 -10.23 -3.10 -4.87
C ALA A 19 -10.63 -4.52 -4.45
N PHE A 20 -9.68 -5.46 -4.46
CA PHE A 20 -9.96 -6.84 -4.12
C PHE A 20 -10.27 -7.04 -2.63
N GLN A 21 -9.51 -6.39 -1.74
CA GLN A 21 -9.78 -6.40 -0.30
C GLN A 21 -11.15 -5.82 0.02
N THR A 22 -11.49 -4.70 -0.58
CA THR A 22 -12.79 -4.03 -0.39
C THR A 22 -13.94 -4.95 -0.84
N ALA A 23 -13.81 -5.58 -2.02
CA ALA A 23 -14.80 -6.54 -2.52
C ALA A 23 -14.90 -7.79 -1.63
N TYR A 24 -13.77 -8.33 -1.16
CA TYR A 24 -13.71 -9.45 -0.23
C TYR A 24 -14.45 -9.18 1.09
N ARG A 25 -14.44 -7.92 1.52
CA ARG A 25 -15.17 -7.48 2.72
C ARG A 25 -16.65 -7.16 2.47
N GLY A 26 -17.15 -7.41 1.25
CA GLY A 26 -18.58 -7.39 0.92
C GLY A 26 -19.10 -6.06 0.38
N PHE A 27 -18.20 -5.13 0.01
CA PHE A 27 -18.58 -3.89 -0.65
C PHE A 27 -18.83 -4.09 -2.15
N ASN A 28 -19.70 -3.27 -2.74
CA ASN A 28 -19.84 -3.17 -4.19
C ASN A 28 -18.67 -2.37 -4.76
N VAL A 29 -17.79 -3.03 -5.51
CA VAL A 29 -16.57 -2.38 -6.01
C VAL A 29 -16.58 -2.28 -7.52
N THR A 30 -16.31 -1.08 -8.02
CA THR A 30 -15.99 -0.82 -9.42
C THR A 30 -14.54 -0.35 -9.54
N LEU A 31 -13.75 -1.04 -10.31
CA LEU A 31 -12.38 -0.66 -10.62
C LEU A 31 -12.39 0.15 -11.91
N TRP A 32 -12.21 1.47 -11.76
CA TRP A 32 -12.13 2.35 -12.91
C TRP A 32 -10.73 2.35 -13.50
N LEU A 33 -10.67 2.17 -14.83
CA LEU A 33 -9.42 2.08 -15.59
C LEU A 33 -9.55 2.90 -16.86
N ARG A 34 -8.49 3.62 -17.21
CA ARG A 34 -8.51 4.58 -18.32
C ARG A 34 -8.70 3.98 -19.72
N SER A 35 -8.58 2.65 -19.89
CA SER A 35 -8.76 1.98 -21.18
C SER A 35 -9.01 0.48 -21.02
N ALA A 36 -9.51 -0.16 -22.08
CA ALA A 36 -9.71 -1.61 -22.15
C ALA A 36 -8.40 -2.39 -21.96
N GLU A 37 -7.28 -1.90 -22.52
CA GLU A 37 -5.95 -2.52 -22.35
C GLU A 37 -5.50 -2.46 -20.88
N SER A 38 -5.91 -1.43 -20.14
CA SER A 38 -5.63 -1.34 -18.70
C SER A 38 -6.45 -2.37 -17.92
N ILE A 39 -7.66 -2.71 -18.37
CA ILE A 39 -8.44 -3.82 -17.80
C ILE A 39 -7.69 -5.14 -17.99
N GLU A 40 -7.25 -5.42 -19.22
CA GLU A 40 -6.55 -6.67 -19.52
C GLU A 40 -5.22 -6.82 -18.73
N ARG A 41 -4.52 -5.72 -18.47
CA ARG A 41 -3.32 -5.73 -17.60
C ARG A 41 -3.64 -5.88 -16.11
N THR A 42 -4.86 -5.56 -15.70
CA THR A 42 -5.27 -5.60 -14.29
C THR A 42 -5.86 -6.95 -13.89
N LYS A 43 -6.63 -7.60 -14.76
CA LYS A 43 -7.25 -8.91 -14.51
C LYS A 43 -6.26 -9.97 -13.97
N PRO A 44 -5.05 -10.16 -14.53
CA PRO A 44 -4.10 -11.12 -13.98
C PRO A 44 -3.64 -10.81 -12.55
N LYS A 45 -3.62 -9.53 -12.16
CA LYS A 45 -3.29 -9.13 -10.79
C LYS A 45 -4.40 -9.52 -9.82
N ILE A 46 -5.66 -9.34 -10.22
CA ILE A 46 -6.83 -9.75 -9.43
C ILE A 46 -6.88 -11.28 -9.30
N GLU A 47 -6.62 -12.02 -10.39
CA GLU A 47 -6.53 -13.49 -10.34
C GLU A 47 -5.42 -13.97 -9.39
N ARG A 48 -4.25 -13.32 -9.45
CA ARG A 48 -3.15 -13.61 -8.52
C ARG A 48 -3.55 -13.34 -7.06
N LEU A 49 -4.24 -12.24 -6.78
CA LEU A 49 -4.72 -11.92 -5.43
C LEU A 49 -5.72 -12.96 -4.93
N ARG A 50 -6.65 -13.40 -5.78
CA ARG A 50 -7.57 -14.51 -5.49
C ARG A 50 -6.80 -15.75 -5.04
N GLY A 51 -5.79 -16.18 -5.82
CA GLY A 51 -4.94 -17.33 -5.49
C GLY A 51 -4.21 -17.14 -4.16
N ILE A 52 -3.62 -15.97 -3.91
CA ILE A 52 -2.94 -15.64 -2.65
C ILE A 52 -3.91 -15.76 -1.47
N TYR A 53 -5.10 -15.16 -1.55
CA TYR A 53 -6.09 -15.16 -0.48
C TYR A 53 -6.55 -16.59 -0.16
N LEU A 54 -6.84 -17.39 -1.17
CA LEU A 54 -7.22 -18.80 -0.99
C LEU A 54 -6.09 -19.61 -0.31
N THR A 55 -4.84 -19.40 -0.72
CA THR A 55 -3.67 -20.09 -0.13
C THR A 55 -3.45 -19.69 1.33
N GLU A 56 -3.52 -18.39 1.64
CA GLU A 56 -3.37 -17.88 3.01
C GLU A 56 -4.49 -18.38 3.93
N LEU A 57 -5.73 -18.42 3.45
CA LEU A 57 -6.86 -18.94 4.19
C LEU A 57 -6.74 -20.44 4.42
N GLU A 58 -6.31 -21.22 3.42
CA GLU A 58 -6.07 -22.65 3.58
C GLU A 58 -4.99 -22.94 4.63
N ALA A 59 -3.87 -22.20 4.56
CA ALA A 59 -2.79 -22.32 5.54
C ALA A 59 -3.23 -21.94 6.97
N ALA A 60 -4.22 -21.04 7.09
CA ALA A 60 -4.73 -20.59 8.38
C ALA A 60 -5.65 -21.62 9.07
N LYS A 61 -6.22 -22.58 8.34
CA LYS A 61 -7.12 -23.60 8.93
C LYS A 61 -6.49 -24.37 10.10
N ALA A 62 -5.21 -24.74 9.97
CA ALA A 62 -4.48 -25.42 11.01
C ALA A 62 -4.24 -24.56 12.28
N LYS A 63 -4.49 -23.27 12.18
CA LYS A 63 -4.32 -22.27 13.25
C LYS A 63 -5.64 -21.78 13.83
N ALA A 64 -6.77 -22.26 13.31
CA ALA A 64 -8.10 -21.86 13.77
C ALA A 64 -8.29 -22.18 15.26
N GLY A 65 -8.80 -21.22 16.04
CA GLY A 65 -8.99 -21.37 17.49
C GLY A 65 -7.71 -21.28 18.33
N VAL A 66 -6.54 -21.09 17.72
CA VAL A 66 -5.26 -21.03 18.44
C VAL A 66 -4.97 -19.60 18.88
N LYS A 67 -4.88 -19.40 20.19
CA LYS A 67 -4.59 -18.08 20.78
C LYS A 67 -3.18 -17.61 20.40
N GLY A 68 -3.10 -16.37 19.94
CA GLY A 68 -1.85 -15.74 19.53
C GLY A 68 -1.28 -16.24 18.20
N ALA A 69 -2.02 -17.06 17.45
CA ALA A 69 -1.56 -17.53 16.14
C ALA A 69 -1.38 -16.36 15.15
N MET A 70 -0.27 -16.36 14.46
CA MET A 70 0.02 -15.37 13.43
C MET A 70 -0.62 -15.77 12.10
N VAL A 71 -1.52 -14.91 11.60
CA VAL A 71 -2.20 -15.03 10.32
C VAL A 71 -2.33 -13.68 9.66
N SER A 72 -2.74 -13.65 8.39
CA SER A 72 -3.06 -12.42 7.65
C SER A 72 -4.33 -11.77 8.22
N ARG A 73 -4.18 -10.76 9.09
CA ARG A 73 -5.27 -10.14 9.84
C ARG A 73 -6.29 -9.42 8.94
N GLY A 74 -5.88 -8.94 7.77
CA GLY A 74 -6.81 -8.39 6.78
C GLY A 74 -7.77 -9.45 6.23
N LEU A 75 -7.38 -10.74 6.23
CA LEU A 75 -8.25 -11.85 5.82
C LEU A 75 -9.05 -12.40 7.00
N ILE A 76 -8.39 -12.68 8.11
CA ILE A 76 -8.98 -13.26 9.32
C ILE A 76 -8.67 -12.34 10.50
N PRO A 77 -9.56 -11.39 10.81
CA PRO A 77 -9.32 -10.44 11.90
C PRO A 77 -9.24 -11.13 13.29
N ASP A 78 -9.97 -12.22 13.47
CA ASP A 78 -10.07 -12.96 14.73
C ASP A 78 -9.86 -14.46 14.49
N ILE A 79 -8.60 -14.89 14.52
CA ILE A 79 -8.24 -16.31 14.36
C ILE A 79 -8.53 -17.12 15.63
N GLU A 80 -8.54 -16.50 16.80
CA GLU A 80 -8.76 -17.18 18.08
C GLU A 80 -10.19 -17.72 18.21
N ASN A 81 -11.16 -17.02 17.61
CA ASN A 81 -12.56 -17.44 17.54
C ASN A 81 -12.94 -18.09 16.20
N ALA A 82 -12.00 -18.27 15.28
CA ALA A 82 -12.28 -18.90 14.00
C ALA A 82 -12.36 -20.42 14.11
N THR A 83 -13.18 -21.03 13.23
CA THR A 83 -13.24 -22.48 13.01
C THR A 83 -12.84 -22.81 11.58
N ALA A 84 -12.58 -24.09 11.30
CA ALA A 84 -12.28 -24.53 9.93
C ALA A 84 -13.42 -24.20 8.97
N GLU A 85 -14.69 -24.32 9.44
CA GLU A 85 -15.89 -24.00 8.69
C GLU A 85 -15.98 -22.51 8.40
N SER A 86 -15.74 -21.63 9.41
CA SER A 86 -15.74 -20.20 9.21
C SER A 86 -14.66 -19.72 8.22
N ILE A 87 -13.50 -20.39 8.20
CA ILE A 87 -12.46 -20.13 7.20
C ILE A 87 -12.89 -20.57 5.80
N GLU A 88 -13.63 -21.70 5.69
CA GLU A 88 -14.19 -22.10 4.40
C GLU A 88 -15.23 -21.10 3.87
N GLU A 89 -16.06 -20.52 4.73
CA GLU A 89 -16.94 -19.42 4.37
C GLU A 89 -16.16 -18.18 3.86
N LEU A 90 -15.01 -17.88 4.46
CA LEU A 90 -14.14 -16.80 3.98
C LEU A 90 -13.56 -17.09 2.57
N LYS A 91 -13.27 -18.36 2.25
CA LYS A 91 -12.87 -18.74 0.89
C LYS A 91 -14.00 -18.54 -0.11
N ASN A 92 -15.25 -18.83 0.25
CA ASN A 92 -16.39 -18.51 -0.60
C ASN A 92 -16.51 -16.99 -0.86
N LYS A 93 -16.26 -16.15 0.14
CA LYS A 93 -16.22 -14.68 -0.05
C LYS A 93 -15.11 -14.24 -1.01
N VAL A 94 -13.97 -14.94 -1.07
CA VAL A 94 -12.91 -14.66 -2.07
C VAL A 94 -13.45 -14.89 -3.49
N GLU A 95 -14.18 -16.01 -3.71
CA GLU A 95 -14.78 -16.33 -5.02
C GLU A 95 -15.88 -15.33 -5.40
N GLU A 96 -16.72 -14.93 -4.44
CA GLU A 96 -17.73 -13.90 -4.65
C GLU A 96 -17.11 -12.55 -5.01
N ALA A 97 -16.06 -12.13 -4.29
CA ALA A 97 -15.33 -10.90 -4.58
C ALA A 97 -14.74 -10.91 -5.99
N TYR A 98 -14.11 -12.01 -6.38
CA TYR A 98 -13.56 -12.18 -7.71
C TYR A 98 -14.63 -12.09 -8.81
N LYS A 99 -15.78 -12.74 -8.60
CA LYS A 99 -16.90 -12.77 -9.56
C LYS A 99 -17.62 -11.42 -9.68
N ASN A 100 -17.76 -10.70 -8.56
CA ASN A 100 -18.60 -9.50 -8.47
C ASN A 100 -17.83 -8.19 -8.70
N LEU A 101 -16.48 -8.22 -8.72
CA LEU A 101 -15.66 -7.04 -9.01
C LEU A 101 -15.94 -6.54 -10.43
N LYS A 102 -16.35 -5.27 -10.54
CA LYS A 102 -16.68 -4.64 -11.81
C LYS A 102 -15.48 -3.87 -12.37
N TYR A 103 -15.40 -3.81 -13.70
CA TYR A 103 -14.42 -3.02 -14.43
C TYR A 103 -15.14 -2.03 -15.32
N GLU A 104 -14.76 -0.77 -15.28
CA GLU A 104 -15.37 0.29 -16.07
C GLU A 104 -14.29 1.27 -16.59
N THR A 105 -14.47 1.74 -17.82
CA THR A 105 -13.59 2.75 -18.43
C THR A 105 -14.23 4.12 -18.54
N ASP A 106 -15.56 4.19 -18.51
CA ASP A 106 -16.31 5.44 -18.47
C ASP A 106 -16.38 5.94 -17.03
N LEU A 107 -15.76 7.10 -16.77
CA LEU A 107 -15.67 7.65 -15.41
C LEU A 107 -17.04 8.01 -14.83
N ALA A 108 -17.92 8.59 -15.65
CA ALA A 108 -19.27 8.99 -15.19
C ALA A 108 -20.12 7.76 -14.81
N LYS A 109 -19.98 6.67 -15.57
CA LYS A 109 -20.67 5.41 -15.23
C LYS A 109 -20.08 4.76 -13.98
N ALA A 110 -18.73 4.80 -13.84
CA ALA A 110 -18.07 4.20 -12.70
C ALA A 110 -18.48 4.85 -11.37
N VAL A 111 -18.59 6.19 -11.34
CA VAL A 111 -18.88 6.94 -10.11
C VAL A 111 -20.36 7.19 -9.85
N LYS A 112 -21.24 6.72 -10.73
CA LYS A 112 -22.69 6.82 -10.53
C LYS A 112 -23.10 6.06 -9.26
N ASP A 113 -23.85 6.72 -8.40
CA ASP A 113 -24.30 6.20 -7.08
C ASP A 113 -23.15 5.81 -6.13
N CYS A 114 -21.91 6.27 -6.39
CA CYS A 114 -20.73 5.97 -5.59
C CYS A 114 -20.74 6.74 -4.26
N ASP A 115 -20.32 6.06 -3.18
CA ASP A 115 -20.19 6.66 -1.86
C ASP A 115 -18.75 7.10 -1.57
N LEU A 116 -17.76 6.33 -2.07
CA LEU A 116 -16.34 6.58 -1.88
C LEU A 116 -15.54 6.30 -3.16
N VAL A 117 -14.76 7.25 -3.62
CA VAL A 117 -13.74 7.05 -4.64
C VAL A 117 -12.36 6.98 -3.98
N ILE A 118 -11.61 5.92 -4.21
CA ILE A 118 -10.20 5.79 -3.78
C ILE A 118 -9.32 5.93 -5.03
N GLU A 119 -8.56 7.02 -5.11
CA GLU A 119 -7.60 7.24 -6.18
C GLU A 119 -6.27 6.53 -5.85
N SER A 120 -5.85 5.63 -6.73
CA SER A 120 -4.60 4.85 -6.65
C SER A 120 -3.87 4.85 -8.00
N MET A 121 -3.62 6.04 -8.53
CA MET A 121 -2.94 6.26 -9.80
C MET A 121 -1.45 6.54 -9.60
N ALA A 122 -0.73 6.83 -10.71
CA ALA A 122 0.68 7.18 -10.64
C ALA A 122 0.93 8.45 -9.83
N GLU A 123 2.07 8.51 -9.15
CA GLU A 123 2.53 9.64 -8.34
C GLU A 123 3.04 10.78 -9.25
N ASN A 124 2.14 11.36 -10.02
CA ASN A 124 2.40 12.50 -10.89
C ASN A 124 1.36 13.59 -10.63
N PRO A 125 1.78 14.78 -10.15
CA PRO A 125 0.86 15.87 -9.79
C PRO A 125 -0.05 16.33 -10.93
N GLU A 126 0.50 16.49 -12.14
CA GLU A 126 -0.25 16.96 -13.29
C GLU A 126 -1.33 15.95 -13.72
N ALA A 127 -0.97 14.66 -13.74
CA ALA A 127 -1.91 13.59 -14.04
C ALA A 127 -3.03 13.50 -12.99
N LYS A 128 -2.71 13.77 -11.70
CA LYS A 128 -3.71 13.80 -10.63
C LYS A 128 -4.66 15.01 -10.79
N VAL A 129 -4.15 16.18 -11.10
CA VAL A 129 -4.98 17.37 -11.36
C VAL A 129 -5.92 17.15 -12.53
N ASP A 130 -5.43 16.60 -13.66
CA ASP A 130 -6.27 16.24 -14.81
C ASP A 130 -7.38 15.25 -14.43
N PHE A 131 -7.02 14.20 -13.71
CA PHE A 131 -7.99 13.20 -13.25
C PHE A 131 -9.02 13.81 -12.29
N TYR A 132 -8.59 14.56 -11.27
CA TYR A 132 -9.50 15.15 -10.29
C TYR A 132 -10.44 16.18 -10.90
N THR A 133 -9.98 16.94 -11.88
CA THR A 133 -10.83 17.87 -12.64
C THR A 133 -11.94 17.15 -13.39
N LYS A 134 -11.60 16.04 -14.07
CA LYS A 134 -12.57 15.19 -14.77
C LYS A 134 -13.51 14.48 -13.79
N LEU A 135 -12.99 14.00 -12.69
CA LEU A 135 -13.75 13.34 -11.64
C LEU A 135 -14.76 14.31 -11.02
N ASN A 136 -14.33 15.50 -10.62
CA ASN A 136 -15.19 16.51 -10.00
C ASN A 136 -16.37 16.91 -10.88
N ALA A 137 -16.22 16.90 -12.21
CA ALA A 137 -17.29 17.24 -13.16
C ALA A 137 -18.43 16.21 -13.19
N VAL A 138 -18.23 14.99 -12.67
CA VAL A 138 -19.19 13.89 -12.72
C VAL A 138 -19.55 13.32 -11.34
N LEU A 139 -18.96 13.87 -10.26
CA LEU A 139 -19.24 13.43 -8.90
C LEU A 139 -20.62 13.87 -8.41
N GLU A 140 -21.25 13.01 -7.64
CA GLU A 140 -22.42 13.39 -6.83
C GLU A 140 -22.00 14.06 -5.53
N ASP A 141 -22.83 14.96 -5.03
CA ASP A 141 -22.59 15.73 -3.80
C ASP A 141 -22.32 14.89 -2.55
N LYS A 142 -22.82 13.65 -2.51
CA LYS A 142 -22.63 12.74 -1.38
C LYS A 142 -21.23 12.10 -1.35
N THR A 143 -20.58 11.99 -2.52
CA THR A 143 -19.38 11.16 -2.68
C THR A 143 -18.16 11.74 -1.96
N ILE A 144 -17.49 10.89 -1.19
CA ILE A 144 -16.19 11.20 -0.58
C ILE A 144 -15.10 10.76 -1.56
N VAL A 145 -14.03 11.54 -1.67
CA VAL A 145 -12.85 11.19 -2.47
C VAL A 145 -11.64 11.06 -1.57
N ALA A 146 -10.94 9.93 -1.68
CA ALA A 146 -9.72 9.70 -0.93
C ALA A 146 -8.56 9.35 -1.87
N THR A 147 -7.42 10.02 -1.70
CA THR A 147 -6.19 9.64 -2.42
C THR A 147 -5.38 8.61 -1.64
N ASN A 148 -4.81 7.64 -2.36
CA ASN A 148 -3.83 6.70 -1.81
C ASN A 148 -2.37 7.12 -2.13
N SER A 149 -2.14 8.38 -2.47
CA SER A 149 -0.79 8.90 -2.71
C SER A 149 0.11 8.68 -1.51
N SER A 150 1.35 8.24 -1.74
CA SER A 150 2.33 7.98 -0.67
C SER A 150 3.13 9.22 -0.28
N THR A 151 3.24 10.21 -1.16
CA THR A 151 4.15 11.35 -0.99
C THR A 151 3.45 12.71 -1.00
N MET A 152 2.27 12.80 -1.65
CA MET A 152 1.53 14.05 -1.82
C MET A 152 0.42 14.17 -0.78
N ILE A 153 0.23 15.39 -0.26
CA ILE A 153 -0.76 15.68 0.78
C ILE A 153 -2.07 16.22 0.18
N PRO A 154 -3.22 16.04 0.84
CA PRO A 154 -4.52 16.49 0.34
C PRO A 154 -4.61 17.98 0.02
N SER A 155 -3.99 18.86 0.82
CA SER A 155 -4.02 20.30 0.58
C SER A 155 -3.50 20.72 -0.81
N GLN A 156 -2.63 19.92 -1.42
CA GLN A 156 -2.12 20.17 -2.78
C GLN A 156 -3.19 20.09 -3.86
N PHE A 157 -4.24 19.28 -3.64
CA PHE A 157 -5.25 18.97 -4.67
C PHE A 157 -6.67 19.38 -4.30
N ARG A 158 -6.92 19.83 -3.06
CA ARG A 158 -8.28 20.22 -2.61
C ARG A 158 -8.95 21.25 -3.52
N HIS A 159 -8.16 22.08 -4.20
CA HIS A 159 -8.64 23.09 -5.14
C HIS A 159 -9.27 22.51 -6.42
N CYS A 160 -9.06 21.22 -6.71
CA CYS A 160 -9.69 20.53 -7.84
C CYS A 160 -11.16 20.17 -7.59
N PHE A 161 -11.65 20.30 -6.35
CA PHE A 161 -12.99 19.86 -5.95
C PHE A 161 -13.90 21.02 -5.57
N THR A 162 -15.16 20.95 -5.98
CA THR A 162 -16.21 21.89 -5.57
C THR A 162 -16.60 21.69 -4.10
N LYS A 163 -16.39 20.49 -3.57
CA LYS A 163 -16.59 20.12 -2.15
C LYS A 163 -15.28 19.60 -1.55
N PRO A 164 -14.29 20.48 -1.36
CA PRO A 164 -12.99 20.10 -0.83
C PRO A 164 -13.07 19.48 0.57
N GLU A 165 -14.11 19.79 1.36
CA GLU A 165 -14.34 19.20 2.68
C GLU A 165 -14.56 17.68 2.65
N LYS A 166 -14.88 17.11 1.48
CA LYS A 166 -15.04 15.65 1.25
C LYS A 166 -13.82 15.00 0.59
N TYR A 167 -12.72 15.74 0.46
CA TYR A 167 -11.48 15.21 -0.07
C TYR A 167 -10.45 15.03 1.05
N LEU A 168 -9.83 13.85 1.11
CA LEU A 168 -8.82 13.49 2.10
C LEU A 168 -7.89 12.40 1.55
N ALA A 169 -7.03 11.84 2.39
CA ALA A 169 -6.17 10.73 2.03
C ALA A 169 -6.48 9.47 2.87
N ILE A 170 -6.33 8.31 2.23
CA ILE A 170 -6.28 7.00 2.86
C ILE A 170 -5.12 6.20 2.26
N HIS A 171 -4.05 6.04 3.01
CA HIS A 171 -2.82 5.41 2.54
C HIS A 171 -2.67 4.00 3.10
N PHE A 172 -2.44 3.05 2.20
CA PHE A 172 -2.29 1.65 2.55
C PHE A 172 -0.84 1.19 2.35
N ALA A 173 -0.38 0.30 3.20
CA ALA A 173 0.87 -0.44 2.96
C ALA A 173 0.66 -1.55 1.92
N ASN A 174 1.70 -1.90 1.16
CA ASN A 174 1.64 -3.05 0.26
C ASN A 174 1.37 -4.35 1.02
N ASN A 175 0.75 -5.32 0.34
CA ASN A 175 0.25 -6.57 0.93
C ASN A 175 -0.77 -6.30 2.03
N ILE A 176 -1.78 -5.48 1.72
CA ILE A 176 -2.74 -4.94 2.69
C ILE A 176 -3.46 -6.02 3.52
N TRP A 177 -3.56 -7.23 3.03
CA TRP A 177 -4.11 -8.37 3.78
C TRP A 177 -3.21 -8.84 4.94
N LYS A 178 -1.89 -8.56 4.88
CA LYS A 178 -0.89 -8.83 5.93
C LYS A 178 -0.58 -7.57 6.73
N SER A 179 -0.18 -6.51 6.00
CA SER A 179 0.14 -5.19 6.56
C SER A 179 -1.13 -4.34 6.62
N ASN A 180 -2.09 -4.77 7.42
CA ASN A 180 -3.46 -4.28 7.41
C ASN A 180 -3.61 -2.91 8.11
N THR A 181 -2.84 -1.91 7.69
CA THR A 181 -2.92 -0.52 8.16
C THR A 181 -3.52 0.39 7.09
N ALA A 182 -4.26 1.41 7.53
CA ALA A 182 -4.75 2.50 6.70
C ALA A 182 -4.47 3.82 7.42
N GLU A 183 -3.54 4.60 6.90
CA GLU A 183 -3.22 5.92 7.43
C GLU A 183 -4.19 6.95 6.83
N ILE A 184 -4.94 7.64 7.67
CA ILE A 184 -5.97 8.59 7.25
C ILE A 184 -5.52 9.99 7.56
N MET A 185 -5.51 10.86 6.56
CA MET A 185 -5.01 12.22 6.66
C MET A 185 -5.96 13.19 5.96
N GLY A 186 -6.54 14.13 6.73
CA GLY A 186 -7.31 15.24 6.19
C GLY A 186 -6.44 16.48 6.01
N HIS A 187 -6.96 17.48 5.30
CA HIS A 187 -6.44 18.85 5.32
C HIS A 187 -7.26 19.73 6.30
N ASP A 188 -6.87 20.99 6.47
CA ASP A 188 -7.48 21.93 7.42
C ASP A 188 -8.99 22.22 7.18
N GLY A 189 -9.49 21.93 5.97
CA GLY A 189 -10.92 22.08 5.63
C GLY A 189 -11.67 20.76 5.51
N THR A 190 -11.07 19.61 5.85
CA THR A 190 -11.75 18.32 5.76
C THR A 190 -12.89 18.22 6.79
N ASP A 191 -14.08 17.83 6.33
CA ASP A 191 -15.22 17.58 7.20
C ASP A 191 -14.95 16.38 8.12
N LYS A 192 -15.18 16.57 9.40
CA LYS A 192 -15.00 15.52 10.42
C LYS A 192 -15.87 14.29 10.13
N ALA A 193 -17.09 14.46 9.64
CA ALA A 193 -17.97 13.34 9.32
C ALA A 193 -17.39 12.51 8.14
N ALA A 194 -16.89 13.16 7.10
CA ALA A 194 -16.23 12.48 5.99
C ALA A 194 -14.98 11.73 6.46
N TYR A 195 -14.17 12.34 7.33
CA TYR A 195 -13.00 11.73 7.92
C TYR A 195 -13.34 10.47 8.73
N ASP A 196 -14.36 10.58 9.60
CA ASP A 196 -14.79 9.46 10.45
C ASP A 196 -15.44 8.33 9.62
N GLU A 197 -16.16 8.65 8.54
CA GLU A 197 -16.70 7.65 7.61
C GLU A 197 -15.57 6.87 6.87
N VAL A 198 -14.52 7.53 6.44
CA VAL A 198 -13.37 6.86 5.82
C VAL A 198 -12.60 6.02 6.85
N ALA A 199 -12.48 6.48 8.09
CA ALA A 199 -11.90 5.68 9.17
C ALA A 199 -12.74 4.43 9.46
N LYS A 200 -14.05 4.55 9.50
CA LYS A 200 -14.96 3.41 9.66
C LYS A 200 -14.89 2.44 8.48
N PHE A 201 -14.83 2.96 7.26
CA PHE A 201 -14.62 2.13 6.07
C PHE A 201 -13.32 1.32 6.18
N ALA A 202 -12.21 1.92 6.64
CA ALA A 202 -10.96 1.20 6.85
C ALA A 202 -11.12 0.03 7.84
N GLU A 203 -11.84 0.24 8.96
CA GLU A 203 -12.17 -0.85 9.91
C GLU A 203 -13.01 -1.95 9.24
N ASP A 204 -14.02 -1.57 8.45
CA ASP A 204 -14.93 -2.50 7.80
C ASP A 204 -14.23 -3.38 6.75
N ILE A 205 -13.18 -2.88 6.11
CA ILE A 205 -12.32 -3.67 5.24
C ILE A 205 -11.17 -4.39 5.98
N ALA A 206 -11.26 -4.50 7.32
CA ALA A 206 -10.29 -5.15 8.21
C ALA A 206 -8.90 -4.50 8.22
N MET A 207 -8.84 -3.18 8.02
CA MET A 207 -7.64 -2.40 8.27
C MET A 207 -7.68 -1.77 9.66
N VAL A 208 -6.51 -1.47 10.21
CA VAL A 208 -6.34 -0.66 11.41
C VAL A 208 -6.25 0.81 10.96
N PRO A 209 -7.26 1.66 11.27
CA PRO A 209 -7.19 3.07 10.89
C PRO A 209 -6.20 3.81 11.77
N LEU A 210 -5.18 4.39 11.16
CA LEU A 210 -4.17 5.22 11.80
C LEU A 210 -4.47 6.69 11.48
N LYS A 211 -5.06 7.39 12.44
CA LYS A 211 -5.60 8.75 12.26
C LYS A 211 -4.51 9.81 12.44
N LEU A 212 -4.12 10.49 11.36
CA LEU A 212 -3.18 11.60 11.44
C LEU A 212 -3.90 12.88 11.91
N GLN A 213 -3.25 13.62 12.78
CA GLN A 213 -3.78 14.89 13.32
C GLN A 213 -3.45 16.09 12.43
N LYS A 214 -2.43 15.96 11.57
CA LYS A 214 -1.97 17.00 10.63
C LYS A 214 -1.47 16.35 9.35
N GLU A 215 -1.44 17.13 8.29
CA GLU A 215 -0.81 16.71 7.04
C GLU A 215 0.68 16.48 7.22
N GLN A 216 1.15 15.34 6.73
CA GLN A 216 2.56 14.94 6.74
C GLN A 216 2.88 14.21 5.44
N PRO A 217 3.74 14.75 4.57
CA PRO A 217 4.26 14.00 3.43
C PRO A 217 4.93 12.71 3.90
N GLY A 218 4.58 11.58 3.27
CA GLY A 218 5.08 10.26 3.71
C GLY A 218 4.34 9.68 4.92
N TYR A 219 3.32 10.35 5.43
CA TYR A 219 2.51 9.88 6.58
C TYR A 219 3.37 9.54 7.80
N ILE A 220 2.92 8.64 8.66
CA ILE A 220 3.70 8.18 9.82
C ILE A 220 4.71 7.14 9.37
N LEU A 221 4.25 6.13 8.60
CA LEU A 221 5.09 4.99 8.24
C LEU A 221 6.35 5.42 7.47
N ASN A 222 6.20 6.12 6.35
CA ASN A 222 7.35 6.49 5.52
C ASN A 222 8.20 7.59 6.18
N SER A 223 7.61 8.45 7.05
CA SER A 223 8.37 9.44 7.82
C SER A 223 9.32 8.79 8.83
N MET A 224 9.04 7.56 9.26
CA MET A 224 9.94 6.76 10.12
C MET A 224 10.83 5.83 9.29
N LEU A 225 10.25 5.15 8.31
CA LEU A 225 10.94 4.12 7.52
C LEU A 225 12.08 4.69 6.67
N VAL A 226 11.84 5.78 5.94
CA VAL A 226 12.84 6.33 5.03
C VAL A 226 14.10 6.79 5.79
N PRO A 227 14.03 7.57 6.90
CA PRO A 227 15.20 7.90 7.70
C PRO A 227 15.88 6.68 8.30
N PHE A 228 15.11 5.67 8.73
CA PHE A 228 15.68 4.43 9.25
C PHE A 228 16.52 3.70 8.21
N LEU A 229 15.99 3.51 7.01
CA LEU A 229 16.72 2.88 5.91
C LEU A 229 17.97 3.68 5.52
N LYS A 230 17.83 5.01 5.39
CA LYS A 230 18.96 5.91 5.13
C LYS A 230 20.06 5.81 6.20
N SER A 231 19.71 5.57 7.46
CA SER A 231 20.69 5.37 8.52
C SER A 231 21.55 4.11 8.30
N GLY A 232 20.92 3.01 7.87
CA GLY A 232 21.62 1.78 7.49
C GLY A 232 22.53 1.99 6.27
N GLU A 233 21.98 2.58 5.21
CA GLU A 233 22.71 2.90 3.98
C GLU A 233 23.93 3.82 4.25
N MET A 234 23.77 4.80 5.15
CA MET A 234 24.86 5.69 5.56
C MET A 234 26.00 4.92 6.25
N LEU A 235 25.69 3.97 7.13
CA LEU A 235 26.72 3.14 7.79
C LEU A 235 27.48 2.30 6.76
N LEU A 236 26.79 1.74 5.78
CA LEU A 236 27.40 1.00 4.68
C LEU A 236 28.29 1.92 3.81
N ALA A 237 27.78 3.08 3.40
CA ALA A 237 28.51 4.05 2.58
C ALA A 237 29.74 4.65 3.26
N LYS A 238 29.77 4.65 4.60
CA LYS A 238 30.92 5.03 5.42
C LYS A 238 31.85 3.85 5.76
N GLU A 239 31.58 2.68 5.20
CA GLU A 239 32.35 1.45 5.46
C GLU A 239 32.47 1.07 6.95
N VAL A 240 31.44 1.44 7.75
CA VAL A 240 31.42 1.12 9.20
C VAL A 240 31.23 -0.39 9.40
N ALA A 241 30.32 -1.01 8.62
CA ALA A 241 30.09 -2.45 8.65
C ALA A 241 29.38 -2.88 7.33
N ASP A 242 29.39 -4.20 7.07
CA ASP A 242 28.62 -4.80 5.98
C ASP A 242 27.12 -4.87 6.29
N PRO A 243 26.26 -5.09 5.27
CA PRO A 243 24.80 -5.17 5.45
C PRO A 243 24.35 -6.19 6.51
N ALA A 244 24.99 -7.37 6.53
CA ALA A 244 24.60 -8.44 7.45
C ALA A 244 24.87 -8.06 8.91
N THR A 245 26.03 -7.45 9.18
CA THR A 245 26.40 -6.97 10.52
C THR A 245 25.47 -5.84 10.98
N ILE A 246 25.11 -4.91 10.10
CA ILE A 246 24.18 -3.80 10.43
C ILE A 246 22.78 -4.37 10.75
N ASP A 247 22.27 -5.26 9.92
CA ASP A 247 20.97 -5.89 10.13
C ASP A 247 20.93 -6.73 11.41
N LEU A 248 21.97 -7.52 11.65
CA LEU A 248 22.08 -8.33 12.88
C LEU A 248 22.10 -7.46 14.12
N THR A 249 22.88 -6.35 14.10
CA THR A 249 22.94 -5.43 15.22
C THR A 249 21.57 -4.85 15.56
N TRP A 250 20.83 -4.40 14.53
CA TRP A 250 19.50 -3.87 14.73
C TRP A 250 18.52 -4.91 15.27
N ARG A 251 18.51 -6.11 14.66
CA ARG A 251 17.60 -7.19 15.03
C ARG A 251 17.81 -7.65 16.47
N LEU A 252 19.05 -7.92 16.84
CA LEU A 252 19.37 -8.39 18.20
C LEU A 252 19.23 -7.28 19.25
N GLY A 253 19.63 -6.06 18.91
CA GLY A 253 19.59 -4.94 19.86
C GLY A 253 18.17 -4.43 20.13
N THR A 254 17.23 -4.61 19.22
CA THR A 254 15.85 -4.09 19.35
C THR A 254 14.76 -5.17 19.41
N GLY A 255 15.08 -6.42 19.08
CA GLY A 255 14.09 -7.48 18.91
C GLY A 255 13.28 -7.35 17.61
N SER A 256 13.68 -6.47 16.68
CA SER A 256 13.02 -6.35 15.38
C SER A 256 13.20 -7.62 14.55
N PRO A 257 12.16 -8.08 13.82
CA PRO A 257 12.28 -9.25 12.96
C PRO A 257 13.20 -9.03 11.75
N LEU A 258 13.33 -7.76 11.28
CA LEU A 258 14.09 -7.40 10.09
C LEU A 258 15.02 -6.23 10.38
N GLY A 259 16.16 -6.23 9.71
CA GLY A 259 17.08 -5.09 9.67
C GLY A 259 16.85 -4.21 8.42
N PRO A 260 17.55 -3.05 8.32
CA PRO A 260 17.35 -2.08 7.26
C PRO A 260 17.58 -2.66 5.84
N PHE A 261 18.58 -3.50 5.63
CA PHE A 261 18.88 -4.06 4.30
C PHE A 261 17.91 -5.16 3.90
N GLN A 262 17.42 -5.96 4.84
CA GLN A 262 16.33 -6.90 4.59
C GLN A 262 15.05 -6.16 4.18
N ILE A 263 14.76 -5.01 4.80
CA ILE A 263 13.61 -4.16 4.42
C ILE A 263 13.85 -3.50 3.06
N LEU A 264 15.06 -3.04 2.75
CA LEU A 264 15.41 -2.51 1.42
C LEU A 264 15.17 -3.53 0.30
N ASP A 265 15.49 -4.80 0.53
CA ASP A 265 15.21 -5.87 -0.42
C ASP A 265 13.69 -6.09 -0.64
N ILE A 266 12.87 -5.89 0.40
CA ILE A 266 11.40 -5.96 0.31
C ILE A 266 10.85 -4.75 -0.45
N VAL A 267 11.36 -3.55 -0.17
CA VAL A 267 10.98 -2.29 -0.85
C VAL A 267 11.39 -2.32 -2.32
N GLY A 268 12.52 -2.95 -2.60
CA GLY A 268 13.16 -3.01 -3.91
C GLY A 268 14.21 -1.92 -4.11
N LEU A 269 15.42 -2.34 -4.49
CA LEU A 269 16.59 -1.46 -4.57
C LEU A 269 16.44 -0.37 -5.64
N THR A 270 15.68 -0.62 -6.71
CA THR A 270 15.34 0.42 -7.70
C THR A 270 14.52 1.56 -7.08
N THR A 271 13.58 1.23 -6.18
CA THR A 271 12.80 2.23 -5.45
C THR A 271 13.70 3.02 -4.50
N ALA A 272 14.56 2.33 -3.74
CA ALA A 272 15.52 2.95 -2.82
C ALA A 272 16.48 3.89 -3.58
N TYR A 273 17.00 3.45 -4.73
CA TYR A 273 17.84 4.26 -5.60
C TYR A 273 17.13 5.53 -6.06
N ASN A 274 15.90 5.42 -6.57
CA ASN A 274 15.15 6.58 -7.03
C ASN A 274 14.90 7.58 -5.90
N ILE A 275 14.58 7.12 -4.70
CA ILE A 275 14.41 7.99 -3.52
C ILE A 275 15.73 8.66 -3.14
N ASN A 276 16.84 7.92 -3.16
CA ASN A 276 18.17 8.48 -2.86
C ASN A 276 18.57 9.54 -3.89
N MET A 277 18.27 9.33 -5.18
CA MET A 277 18.60 10.27 -6.26
C MET A 277 17.75 11.55 -6.25
N MET A 278 16.71 11.63 -5.42
CA MET A 278 15.99 12.87 -5.17
C MET A 278 16.79 13.87 -4.30
N ASP A 279 17.83 13.38 -3.61
CA ASP A 279 18.74 14.25 -2.86
C ASP A 279 19.67 14.97 -3.85
N PRO A 280 19.70 16.32 -3.88
CA PRO A 280 20.57 17.06 -4.81
C PRO A 280 22.05 16.69 -4.69
N LEU A 281 22.51 16.32 -3.50
CA LEU A 281 23.91 15.94 -3.27
C LEU A 281 24.28 14.61 -3.94
N ALA A 282 23.28 13.76 -4.26
CA ALA A 282 23.53 12.50 -4.94
C ALA A 282 24.19 12.68 -6.33
N THR A 283 23.96 13.83 -6.97
CA THR A 283 24.49 14.13 -8.31
C THR A 283 25.48 15.28 -8.33
N SER A 284 25.42 16.21 -7.36
CA SER A 284 26.25 17.42 -7.36
C SER A 284 27.59 17.26 -6.63
N ASP A 285 27.69 16.28 -5.72
CA ASP A 285 28.91 16.04 -4.93
C ASP A 285 29.23 14.55 -4.86
N PRO A 286 30.22 14.05 -5.64
CA PRO A 286 30.55 12.62 -5.71
C PRO A 286 31.09 12.05 -4.38
N ASP A 287 31.59 12.89 -3.47
CA ASP A 287 32.10 12.49 -2.16
C ASP A 287 31.00 12.45 -1.09
N SER A 288 29.82 12.95 -1.40
CA SER A 288 28.66 12.95 -0.50
C SER A 288 28.16 11.53 -0.17
N ILE A 289 27.53 11.39 0.97
CA ILE A 289 26.92 10.10 1.36
C ILE A 289 25.82 9.68 0.37
N PRO A 290 24.89 10.56 -0.07
CA PRO A 290 23.91 10.21 -1.10
C PRO A 290 24.53 9.71 -2.41
N ALA A 291 25.64 10.31 -2.88
CA ALA A 291 26.33 9.85 -4.08
C ALA A 291 26.91 8.44 -3.90
N LYS A 292 27.58 8.17 -2.78
CA LYS A 292 28.13 6.85 -2.44
C LYS A 292 27.05 5.79 -2.32
N ILE A 293 25.90 6.10 -1.68
CA ILE A 293 24.72 5.22 -1.63
C ILE A 293 24.22 4.94 -3.04
N GLY A 294 24.11 5.97 -3.87
CA GLY A 294 23.69 5.83 -5.27
C GLY A 294 24.57 4.85 -6.06
N VAL A 295 25.90 4.94 -5.90
CA VAL A 295 26.85 4.02 -6.52
C VAL A 295 26.65 2.59 -6.04
N ILE A 296 26.49 2.37 -4.73
CA ILE A 296 26.25 1.05 -4.15
C ILE A 296 24.97 0.42 -4.71
N LEU A 297 23.85 1.14 -4.61
CA LEU A 297 22.55 0.64 -5.08
C LEU A 297 22.56 0.38 -6.59
N LYS A 298 23.16 1.28 -7.36
CA LYS A 298 23.27 1.13 -8.83
C LYS A 298 24.02 -0.13 -9.22
N LYS A 299 25.08 -0.48 -8.51
CA LYS A 299 25.84 -1.72 -8.74
C LYS A 299 24.94 -2.95 -8.61
N TYR A 300 24.15 -3.07 -7.53
CA TYR A 300 23.21 -4.18 -7.36
C TYR A 300 22.15 -4.20 -8.46
N ILE A 301 21.60 -3.05 -8.83
CA ILE A 301 20.60 -2.93 -9.90
C ILE A 301 21.16 -3.39 -11.24
N ASP A 302 22.38 -2.98 -11.59
CA ASP A 302 23.05 -3.36 -12.86
C ASP A 302 23.37 -4.85 -12.93
N GLU A 303 23.56 -5.50 -11.78
CA GLU A 303 23.71 -6.96 -11.67
C GLU A 303 22.35 -7.70 -11.68
N GLY A 304 21.23 -6.99 -11.80
CA GLY A 304 19.88 -7.58 -11.76
C GLY A 304 19.38 -7.92 -10.35
N LYS A 305 20.13 -7.58 -9.31
CA LYS A 305 19.82 -7.85 -7.90
C LYS A 305 18.96 -6.73 -7.33
N THR A 306 17.69 -6.72 -7.67
CA THR A 306 16.79 -5.61 -7.31
C THR A 306 15.92 -5.88 -6.09
N GLY A 307 16.16 -6.95 -5.35
CA GLY A 307 15.45 -7.34 -4.14
C GLY A 307 14.67 -8.65 -4.28
N ILE A 308 13.77 -8.91 -3.33
CA ILE A 308 13.04 -10.19 -3.20
C ILE A 308 12.34 -10.60 -4.51
N ASN A 309 11.73 -9.67 -5.23
CA ASN A 309 11.00 -9.97 -6.46
C ASN A 309 11.91 -10.45 -7.61
N ALA A 310 13.18 -10.10 -7.58
CA ALA A 310 14.20 -10.55 -8.54
C ALA A 310 14.91 -11.83 -8.09
N GLY A 311 14.61 -12.31 -6.88
CA GLY A 311 15.28 -13.47 -6.29
C GLY A 311 16.55 -13.13 -5.50
N GLU A 312 17.09 -11.92 -5.65
CA GLU A 312 18.30 -11.46 -4.96
C GLU A 312 18.29 -9.92 -4.84
N GLY A 313 18.80 -9.42 -3.75
CA GLY A 313 19.11 -8.03 -3.46
C GLY A 313 20.40 -7.96 -2.69
N PHE A 314 20.42 -7.35 -1.51
CA PHE A 314 21.53 -7.50 -0.55
C PHE A 314 21.65 -8.94 -0.07
N TYR A 315 20.53 -9.69 -0.11
CA TYR A 315 20.44 -11.10 0.26
C TYR A 315 19.80 -11.92 -0.85
N LEU A 316 20.08 -13.21 -0.87
CA LEU A 316 19.31 -14.19 -1.65
C LEU A 316 17.91 -14.32 -1.04
N SER A 317 16.86 -14.34 -1.84
CA SER A 317 15.47 -14.39 -1.37
C SER A 317 15.17 -15.60 -0.48
N LEU A 318 15.90 -16.70 -0.63
CA LEU A 318 15.78 -17.88 0.23
C LEU A 318 16.20 -17.61 1.68
N ILE A 319 17.07 -16.61 1.93
CA ILE A 319 17.54 -16.27 3.29
C ILE A 319 16.46 -15.48 4.05
N HIS A 320 15.58 -14.78 3.34
CA HIS A 320 14.43 -14.11 3.96
C HIS A 320 13.35 -15.08 4.48
N ILE A 321 13.41 -16.36 4.09
CA ILE A 321 12.46 -17.41 4.45
C ILE A 321 13.00 -18.28 5.61
N SER A 322 14.32 -18.34 5.80
CA SER A 322 14.93 -19.08 6.90
C SER A 322 14.84 -18.29 8.19
N GLU A 323 14.20 -18.89 9.18
CA GLU A 323 14.11 -18.40 10.54
C GLU A 323 15.49 -18.06 11.12
N PRO A 324 15.57 -17.05 12.02
CA PRO A 324 16.79 -16.85 12.79
C PRO A 324 17.02 -18.05 13.69
N THR A 325 18.13 -18.69 13.52
CA THR A 325 18.70 -19.58 14.55
C THR A 325 19.09 -18.76 15.77
#